data_2d247bad7b41ec6539ceaa8acef99828
#
_entry.id   2d247bad7b41ec6539ceaa8acef99828
#
_cell.length_a   1.000
_cell.length_b   1.000
_cell.length_c   1.000
_cell.angle_alpha   90.00
_cell.angle_beta   90.00
_cell.angle_gamma   90.00
#
_symmetry.space_group_name_H-M   'P 1'
#
loop_
_entity.id
_entity.type
_entity.pdbx_description
1 polymer ?
#
loop_
_entity_poly.entity_id
_entity_poly.type
_entity_poly.pdbx_seq_one_letter_code
_entity_poly.pdbx_strand_id
1 'polypeptide(L)'
;MIKSGVDIRGLTPQMAIAYTIACRCYGQYDCVITSASDGKHGPNSLHYKGQALDLRTRHLNGQGLQAVYLKLKESLGEQFDVVLESDHIHVEWDPKDKSISVEDR
;
A
#
# COMPACT_ATOMS: atom_id res chain seq x y z
N MET A 1 -4.58 -5.26 10.42
CA MET A 1 -6.06 -5.31 10.46
C MET A 1 -6.65 -5.07 9.09
N ILE A 2 -7.82 -5.64 8.84
CA ILE A 2 -8.50 -5.53 7.55
C ILE A 2 -9.92 -5.05 7.83
N LYS A 3 -10.30 -3.96 7.16
CA LYS A 3 -11.66 -3.44 7.27
C LYS A 3 -12.65 -4.46 6.72
N SER A 4 -13.83 -4.56 7.34
CA SER A 4 -14.89 -5.44 6.86
C SER A 4 -15.24 -5.12 5.41
N GLY A 5 -15.41 -6.17 4.59
CA GLY A 5 -15.75 -6.02 3.18
C GLY A 5 -14.57 -5.90 2.24
N VAL A 6 -13.36 -5.78 2.77
CA VAL A 6 -12.15 -5.73 1.93
C VAL A 6 -11.83 -7.11 1.39
N ASP A 7 -11.50 -7.17 0.11
CA ASP A 7 -11.11 -8.42 -0.56
C ASP A 7 -9.60 -8.39 -0.80
N ILE A 8 -8.87 -9.26 -0.11
CA ILE A 8 -7.41 -9.38 -0.25
C ILE A 8 -7.01 -10.57 -1.12
N ARG A 9 -7.95 -11.24 -1.75
CA ARG A 9 -7.63 -12.37 -2.62
C ARG A 9 -6.78 -11.90 -3.80
N GLY A 10 -5.80 -12.69 -4.16
CA GLY A 10 -4.89 -12.35 -5.25
C GLY A 10 -3.81 -11.34 -4.88
N LEU A 11 -3.70 -10.96 -3.60
CA LEU A 11 -2.64 -10.06 -3.16
C LEU A 11 -1.28 -10.70 -3.42
N THR A 12 -0.39 -9.96 -4.07
CA THR A 12 0.93 -10.48 -4.42
C THR A 12 1.83 -10.60 -3.19
N PRO A 13 2.88 -11.47 -3.24
CA PRO A 13 3.84 -11.57 -2.14
C PRO A 13 4.51 -10.22 -1.84
N GLN A 14 4.80 -9.41 -2.86
CA GLN A 14 5.38 -8.09 -2.66
C GLN A 14 4.48 -7.22 -1.79
N MET A 15 3.17 -7.26 -2.02
CA MET A 15 2.23 -6.45 -1.23
C MET A 15 2.02 -7.01 0.17
N ALA A 16 2.11 -8.32 0.34
CA ALA A 16 2.06 -8.91 1.68
C ALA A 16 3.26 -8.45 2.52
N ILE A 17 4.44 -8.42 1.91
CA ILE A 17 5.65 -7.91 2.57
C ILE A 17 5.49 -6.41 2.85
N ALA A 18 4.98 -5.66 1.89
CA ALA A 18 4.76 -4.22 2.06
C ALA A 18 3.81 -3.94 3.23
N TYR A 19 2.77 -4.72 3.38
CA TYR A 19 1.84 -4.57 4.51
C TYR A 19 2.55 -4.82 5.85
N THR A 20 3.40 -5.84 5.91
CA THR A 20 4.17 -6.13 7.11
C THR A 20 5.07 -4.95 7.49
N ILE A 21 5.73 -4.35 6.49
CA ILE A 21 6.56 -3.16 6.69
C ILE A 21 5.69 -1.98 7.15
N ALA A 22 4.52 -1.82 6.52
CA ALA A 22 3.60 -0.74 6.87
C ALA A 22 3.14 -0.83 8.32
N CYS A 23 2.87 -2.03 8.81
CA CYS A 23 2.49 -2.22 10.22
C CYS A 23 3.56 -1.70 11.16
N ARG A 24 4.83 -1.91 10.82
CA ARG A 24 5.95 -1.37 11.61
C ARG A 24 5.99 0.15 11.55
N CYS A 25 5.75 0.72 10.35
CA CYS A 25 5.74 2.17 10.17
C CYS A 25 4.60 2.84 10.93
N TYR A 26 3.45 2.19 11.03
CA TYR A 26 2.33 2.69 11.81
C TYR A 26 2.60 2.66 13.31
N GLY A 27 3.49 1.75 13.76
CA GLY A 27 3.90 1.67 15.15
C GLY A 27 2.72 1.40 16.07
N GLN A 28 2.46 2.34 16.97
CA GLN A 28 1.37 2.22 17.93
C GLN A 28 -0.01 2.40 17.31
N TYR A 29 -0.09 2.94 16.08
CA TYR A 29 -1.36 3.11 15.40
C TYR A 29 -1.73 1.83 14.66
N ASP A 30 -3.02 1.53 14.62
CA ASP A 30 -3.50 0.38 13.87
C ASP A 30 -3.26 0.59 12.37
N CYS A 31 -2.66 -0.39 11.72
CA CYS A 31 -2.47 -0.39 10.28
C CYS A 31 -3.62 -1.18 9.66
N VAL A 32 -4.61 -0.45 9.14
CA VAL A 32 -5.86 -1.04 8.66
C VAL A 32 -5.93 -0.93 7.15
N ILE A 33 -6.05 -2.09 6.47
CA ILE A 33 -6.31 -2.12 5.03
C ILE A 33 -7.77 -1.76 4.80
N THR A 34 -8.02 -0.71 4.03
CA THR A 34 -9.37 -0.26 3.72
C THR A 34 -9.81 -0.63 2.31
N SER A 35 -8.85 -0.96 1.42
CA SER A 35 -9.15 -1.43 0.08
C SER A 35 -7.97 -2.24 -0.44
N ALA A 36 -8.25 -3.31 -1.15
CA ALA A 36 -7.25 -4.12 -1.84
C ALA A 36 -7.75 -4.39 -3.26
N SER A 37 -8.22 -5.59 -3.58
CA SER A 37 -8.77 -5.87 -4.89
C SER A 37 -10.25 -5.51 -5.03
N ASP A 38 -10.89 -5.15 -3.91
CA ASP A 38 -12.29 -4.74 -3.86
C ASP A 38 -12.48 -3.29 -4.28
N GLY A 39 -13.73 -2.89 -4.39
CA GLY A 39 -14.12 -1.51 -4.66
C GLY A 39 -14.05 -1.16 -6.13
N LYS A 40 -14.30 0.11 -6.42
CA LYS A 40 -14.26 0.63 -7.79
C LYS A 40 -12.99 1.42 -7.99
N HIS A 41 -12.15 0.92 -8.88
CA HIS A 41 -10.91 1.56 -9.28
C HIS A 41 -10.93 1.72 -10.79
N GLY A 42 -9.99 2.50 -11.33
CA GLY A 42 -9.85 2.61 -12.77
C GLY A 42 -9.56 1.24 -13.41
N PRO A 43 -9.92 1.04 -14.68
CA PRO A 43 -9.81 -0.28 -15.31
C PRO A 43 -8.39 -0.85 -15.34
N ASN A 44 -7.38 0.00 -15.28
CA ASN A 44 -5.98 -0.43 -15.26
C ASN A 44 -5.34 -0.30 -13.88
N SER A 45 -6.16 -0.18 -12.84
CA SER A 45 -5.65 -0.02 -11.48
C SER A 45 -4.87 -1.26 -11.04
N LEU A 46 -3.76 -1.02 -10.34
CA LEU A 46 -2.95 -2.09 -9.76
C LEU A 46 -3.66 -2.80 -8.62
N HIS A 47 -4.73 -2.20 -8.05
CA HIS A 47 -5.58 -2.89 -7.07
C HIS A 47 -6.13 -4.19 -7.63
N TYR A 48 -6.61 -4.18 -8.88
CA TYR A 48 -7.19 -5.37 -9.50
C TYR A 48 -6.16 -6.47 -9.78
N LYS A 49 -4.88 -6.09 -9.83
CA LYS A 49 -3.78 -7.04 -10.02
C LYS A 49 -3.21 -7.54 -8.70
N GLY A 50 -3.79 -7.13 -7.56
CA GLY A 50 -3.25 -7.48 -6.25
C GLY A 50 -1.95 -6.77 -5.93
N GLN A 51 -1.62 -5.69 -6.62
CA GLN A 51 -0.37 -4.95 -6.48
C GLN A 51 -0.53 -3.60 -5.78
N ALA A 52 -1.67 -3.38 -5.13
CA ALA A 52 -1.91 -2.13 -4.42
C ALA A 52 -2.78 -2.35 -3.19
N LEU A 53 -2.58 -1.51 -2.19
CA LEU A 53 -3.36 -1.46 -0.96
C LEU A 53 -3.64 -0.01 -0.60
N ASP A 54 -4.81 0.21 0.00
CA ASP A 54 -5.11 1.48 0.66
C ASP A 54 -5.11 1.26 2.17
N LEU A 55 -4.47 2.17 2.89
CA LEU A 55 -4.33 2.11 4.34
C LEU A 55 -5.05 3.29 4.98
N ARG A 56 -5.76 3.02 6.08
CA ARG A 56 -6.54 4.03 6.79
C ARG A 56 -5.66 5.10 7.41
N THR A 57 -6.10 6.36 7.33
CA THR A 57 -5.38 7.49 7.92
C THR A 57 -6.22 8.30 8.90
N ARG A 58 -7.53 8.11 8.94
CA ARG A 58 -8.43 8.98 9.72
C ARG A 58 -8.15 8.99 11.23
N HIS A 59 -7.47 7.97 11.74
CA HIS A 59 -7.12 7.85 13.15
C HIS A 59 -5.74 8.41 13.47
N LEU A 60 -5.05 8.95 12.47
CA LEU A 60 -3.74 9.57 12.63
C LEU A 60 -3.90 11.09 12.72
N ASN A 61 -3.20 11.73 13.66
CA ASN A 61 -3.16 13.18 13.69
C ASN A 61 -2.17 13.71 12.65
N GLY A 62 -2.13 15.04 12.44
CA GLY A 62 -1.32 15.64 11.39
C GLY A 62 0.15 15.26 11.45
N GLN A 63 0.77 15.31 12.63
CA GLN A 63 2.18 14.95 12.79
C GLN A 63 2.38 13.44 12.68
N GLY A 64 1.48 12.66 13.27
CA GLY A 64 1.52 11.21 13.18
C GLY A 64 1.37 10.73 11.74
N LEU A 65 0.45 11.32 11.01
CA LEU A 65 0.24 10.99 9.60
C LEU A 65 1.50 11.27 8.78
N GLN A 66 2.09 12.44 8.96
CA GLN A 66 3.29 12.81 8.22
C GLN A 66 4.46 11.86 8.55
N ALA A 67 4.63 11.52 9.83
CA ALA A 67 5.69 10.61 10.25
C ALA A 67 5.51 9.22 9.64
N VAL A 68 4.29 8.69 9.65
CA VAL A 68 4.00 7.38 9.06
C VAL A 68 4.25 7.40 7.56
N TYR A 69 3.78 8.43 6.88
CA TYR A 69 3.96 8.56 5.43
C TYR A 69 5.44 8.57 5.05
N LEU A 70 6.24 9.38 5.74
CA LEU A 70 7.67 9.47 5.44
C LEU A 70 8.39 8.16 5.73
N LYS A 71 8.04 7.49 6.83
CA LYS A 71 8.62 6.18 7.14
C LYS A 71 8.26 5.14 6.09
N LEU A 72 7.03 5.16 5.60
CA LEU A 72 6.59 4.26 4.55
C LEU A 72 7.42 4.45 3.29
N LYS A 73 7.57 5.69 2.84
CA LYS A 73 8.36 5.97 1.64
C LYS A 73 9.80 5.49 1.79
N GLU A 74 10.40 5.77 2.93
CA GLU A 74 11.78 5.39 3.20
C GLU A 74 11.94 3.87 3.30
N SER A 75 11.03 3.21 4.04
CA SER A 75 11.15 1.78 4.32
C SER A 75 10.81 0.90 3.12
N LEU A 76 9.88 1.33 2.28
CA LEU A 76 9.47 0.56 1.11
C LEU A 76 10.39 0.77 -0.08
N GLY A 77 11.00 1.96 -0.18
CA GLY A 77 11.97 2.24 -1.22
C GLY A 77 11.34 2.55 -2.58
N GLU A 78 12.21 2.62 -3.59
CA GLU A 78 11.84 3.13 -4.91
C GLU A 78 10.96 2.18 -5.74
N GLN A 79 10.90 0.91 -5.36
CA GLN A 79 10.08 -0.07 -6.09
C GLN A 79 8.60 0.05 -5.76
N PHE A 80 8.28 0.83 -4.74
CA PHE A 80 6.90 1.06 -4.34
C PHE A 80 6.56 2.53 -4.50
N ASP A 81 5.34 2.80 -4.96
CA ASP A 81 4.78 4.14 -4.92
C ASP A 81 3.92 4.27 -3.68
N VAL A 82 4.18 5.30 -2.90
CA VAL A 82 3.44 5.61 -1.67
C VAL A 82 2.83 6.99 -1.86
N VAL A 83 1.52 7.06 -1.93
CA VAL A 83 0.81 8.30 -2.24
C VAL A 83 -0.12 8.65 -1.10
N LEU A 84 0.05 9.84 -0.53
CA LEU A 84 -0.83 10.35 0.51
C LEU A 84 -2.06 10.98 -0.15
N GLU A 85 -3.19 10.30 -0.01
CA GLU A 85 -4.48 10.78 -0.51
C GLU A 85 -5.25 11.47 0.62
N SER A 86 -6.43 12.02 0.31
CA SER A 86 -7.20 12.79 1.29
C SER A 86 -7.65 11.97 2.50
N ASP A 87 -7.93 10.69 2.33
CA ASP A 87 -8.50 9.84 3.39
C ASP A 87 -7.78 8.50 3.55
N HIS A 88 -6.66 8.31 2.84
CA HIS A 88 -5.89 7.06 2.94
C HIS A 88 -4.48 7.26 2.41
N ILE A 89 -3.62 6.29 2.66
CA ILE A 89 -2.32 6.17 1.98
C ILE A 89 -2.44 5.02 0.99
N HIS A 90 -2.16 5.31 -0.27
CA HIS A 90 -2.12 4.31 -1.34
C HIS A 90 -0.70 3.78 -1.45
N VAL A 91 -0.55 2.46 -1.42
CA VAL A 91 0.75 1.80 -1.57
C VAL A 91 0.64 0.82 -2.73
N GLU A 92 1.54 0.94 -3.68
CA GLU A 92 1.56 0.01 -4.81
C GLU A 92 2.97 -0.44 -5.11
N TRP A 93 3.10 -1.68 -5.62
CA TRP A 93 4.36 -2.21 -6.11
C TRP A 93 4.43 -1.92 -7.60
N ASP A 94 5.34 -1.03 -7.97
CA ASP A 94 5.52 -0.59 -9.35
C ASP A 94 7.01 -0.37 -9.58
N PRO A 95 7.76 -1.44 -9.90
CA PRO A 95 9.20 -1.35 -10.05
C PRO A 95 9.59 -0.38 -11.16
N LYS A 96 10.50 0.53 -10.84
CA LYS A 96 10.90 1.59 -11.76
C LYS A 96 11.82 1.07 -12.85
N ASP A 97 12.68 0.11 -12.53
CA ASP A 97 13.62 -0.46 -13.51
C ASP A 97 13.04 -1.73 -14.10
N LYS A 98 12.22 -1.56 -15.13
CA LYS A 98 11.58 -2.68 -15.80
C LYS A 98 12.49 -3.37 -16.81
N SER A 99 13.65 -2.80 -17.07
CA SER A 99 14.59 -3.38 -18.02
C SER A 99 15.22 -4.66 -17.51
N ILE A 100 15.18 -4.89 -16.20
CA ILE A 100 15.70 -6.10 -15.58
C ILE A 100 14.63 -7.14 -15.29
N SER A 101 13.42 -6.91 -15.77
CA SER A 101 12.32 -7.85 -15.56
C SER A 101 12.62 -9.19 -16.18
N VAL A 102 12.41 -10.26 -15.42
CA VAL A 102 12.72 -11.61 -15.85
C VAL A 102 11.80 -12.06 -16.98
N GLU A 103 10.56 -11.63 -16.95
CA GLU A 103 9.57 -11.98 -17.94
C GLU A 103 9.91 -11.47 -19.34
N ASP A 104 10.81 -10.54 -19.43
CA ASP A 104 11.25 -10.00 -20.71
C ASP A 104 12.29 -10.90 -21.40
N ARG A 105 12.64 -11.99 -20.76
CA ARG A 105 13.68 -12.90 -21.25
C ARG A 105 13.13 -14.21 -21.72
#